data_1585c7c58b40dea6b4bd2731958e095e
#
_entry.id   1585c7c58b40dea6b4bd2731958e095e
#
_cell.length_a   1.000
_cell.length_b   1.000
_cell.length_c   1.000
_cell.angle_alpha   90.00
_cell.angle_beta   90.00
_cell.angle_gamma   90.00
#
_symmetry.space_group_name_H-M   'P 1'
#
loop_
_entity.id
_entity.type
_entity.pdbx_description
1 polymer ?
#
loop_
_entity_poly.entity_id
_entity_poly.type
_entity_poly.pdbx_seq_one_letter_code
_entity_poly.pdbx_strand_id
1 'polypeptide(L)'
;PEAEQGMQMGRMISLLALPTEVPGMIVNRYCGSGLEAINIASARIAAGMADCIIAGGTESMSMVPMLGWKTALNYNIASQNPDYYTSMGLTAEEVAKKYNISREKQDEFAYQSHMKALDAISAGKFKDEIVPVEVEEVFLDESGKRQARKYTVDTDEGPRSDTTPEALAKLKPVFAQGG
;
A
#
# COMPACT_ATOMS: atom_id res chain seq x y z
N PRO A 1 -3.92 10.96 0.61
CA PRO A 1 -4.07 10.96 -0.83
C PRO A 1 -5.30 11.71 -1.33
N GLU A 2 -5.43 11.78 -2.62
CA GLU A 2 -6.42 12.53 -3.36
C GLU A 2 -7.51 11.60 -3.93
N ALA A 3 -8.24 12.03 -4.96
CA ALA A 3 -9.37 11.33 -5.55
C ALA A 3 -10.46 11.01 -4.52
N GLU A 4 -10.93 9.76 -4.43
CA GLU A 4 -11.94 9.33 -3.46
C GLU A 4 -11.52 9.50 -2.01
N GLN A 5 -10.22 9.62 -1.74
CA GLN A 5 -9.64 9.91 -0.43
C GLN A 5 -9.38 11.41 -0.21
N GLY A 6 -9.95 12.25 -1.06
CA GLY A 6 -9.70 13.68 -1.11
C GLY A 6 -10.03 14.44 0.16
N MET A 7 -9.42 15.61 0.26
CA MET A 7 -9.49 16.56 1.35
C MET A 7 -8.90 16.03 2.65
N GLN A 8 -9.61 15.57 3.58
CA GLN A 8 -9.14 15.12 4.90
C GLN A 8 -9.72 13.75 5.21
N MET A 9 -9.16 12.68 4.64
CA MET A 9 -9.69 11.34 4.83
C MET A 9 -9.82 10.97 6.33
N GLY A 10 -8.84 11.31 7.15
CA GLY A 10 -8.91 11.11 8.61
C GLY A 10 -10.10 11.82 9.25
N ARG A 11 -10.45 13.02 8.76
CA ARG A 11 -11.64 13.74 9.22
C ARG A 11 -12.94 13.12 8.67
N MET A 12 -12.95 12.66 7.43
CA MET A 12 -14.12 11.98 6.86
C MET A 12 -14.43 10.70 7.62
N ILE A 13 -13.43 9.91 7.95
CA ILE A 13 -13.59 8.70 8.77
C ILE A 13 -14.15 9.05 10.16
N SER A 14 -13.60 10.07 10.82
CA SER A 14 -14.09 10.47 12.14
C SER A 14 -15.55 10.93 12.10
N LEU A 15 -15.96 11.68 11.08
CA LEU A 15 -17.35 12.14 10.92
C LEU A 15 -18.34 11.01 10.63
N LEU A 16 -17.89 9.95 9.95
CA LEU A 16 -18.74 8.80 9.63
C LEU A 16 -18.89 7.83 10.80
N ALA A 17 -17.86 7.67 11.63
CA ALA A 17 -17.79 6.59 12.61
C ALA A 17 -17.80 7.05 14.07
N LEU A 18 -17.53 8.34 14.34
CA LEU A 18 -17.32 8.89 15.69
C LEU A 18 -18.16 10.14 15.90
N PRO A 19 -18.34 10.60 17.16
CA PRO A 19 -18.98 11.90 17.47
C PRO A 19 -18.28 13.06 16.75
N THR A 20 -19.06 14.08 16.38
CA THR A 20 -18.58 15.23 15.58
C THR A 20 -17.44 16.00 16.26
N GLU A 21 -17.36 15.94 17.57
CA GLU A 21 -16.33 16.58 18.40
C GLU A 21 -14.96 15.90 18.26
N VAL A 22 -14.91 14.66 17.78
CA VAL A 22 -13.65 13.94 17.59
C VAL A 22 -12.95 14.45 16.34
N PRO A 23 -11.81 15.13 16.47
CA PRO A 23 -11.07 15.64 15.32
C PRO A 23 -10.40 14.50 14.54
N GLY A 24 -10.11 14.75 13.26
CA GLY A 24 -9.35 13.85 12.42
C GLY A 24 -8.26 14.61 11.67
N MET A 25 -7.14 13.97 11.40
CA MET A 25 -6.06 14.53 10.58
C MET A 25 -5.43 13.46 9.70
N ILE A 26 -4.78 13.88 8.63
CA ILE A 26 -3.96 13.01 7.78
C ILE A 26 -2.49 13.26 8.06
N VAL A 27 -1.73 12.18 8.06
CA VAL A 27 -0.27 12.18 8.06
C VAL A 27 0.21 11.52 6.78
N ASN A 28 1.14 12.15 6.08
CA ASN A 28 1.78 11.56 4.91
C ASN A 28 3.30 11.53 5.09
N ARG A 29 3.84 10.33 5.17
CA ARG A 29 5.27 10.02 5.12
C ARG A 29 5.50 8.82 4.20
N TYR A 30 4.81 8.79 3.07
CA TYR A 30 4.84 7.67 2.10
C TYR A 30 4.60 6.32 2.79
N CYS A 31 5.42 5.30 2.48
CA CYS A 31 5.30 3.96 3.07
C CYS A 31 5.44 3.91 4.60
N GLY A 32 6.01 4.95 5.21
CA GLY A 32 6.14 5.09 6.66
C GLY A 32 4.95 5.77 7.35
N SER A 33 3.90 6.17 6.63
CA SER A 33 2.79 6.95 7.17
C SER A 33 2.05 6.26 8.31
N GLY A 34 1.83 4.94 8.22
CA GLY A 34 1.16 4.18 9.27
C GLY A 34 1.92 4.20 10.60
N LEU A 35 3.24 3.94 10.55
CA LEU A 35 4.08 4.02 11.73
C LEU A 35 4.17 5.44 12.29
N GLU A 36 4.25 6.46 11.41
CA GLU A 36 4.26 7.86 11.83
C GLU A 36 2.97 8.27 12.52
N ALA A 37 1.82 7.79 12.04
CA ALA A 37 0.53 8.03 12.71
C ALA A 37 0.53 7.47 14.15
N ILE A 38 1.08 6.27 14.36
CA ILE A 38 1.24 5.66 15.68
C ILE A 38 2.21 6.47 16.56
N ASN A 39 3.34 6.91 16.01
CA ASN A 39 4.33 7.73 16.73
C ASN A 39 3.73 9.05 17.20
N ILE A 40 3.00 9.74 16.32
CA ILE A 40 2.32 11.01 16.65
C ILE A 40 1.25 10.77 17.72
N ALA A 41 0.44 9.73 17.59
CA ALA A 41 -0.57 9.37 18.57
C ALA A 41 0.06 9.13 19.95
N SER A 42 1.10 8.30 20.01
CA SER A 42 1.83 8.00 21.26
C SER A 42 2.45 9.26 21.89
N ALA A 43 3.08 10.11 21.08
CA ALA A 43 3.68 11.36 21.55
C ALA A 43 2.63 12.33 22.13
N ARG A 44 1.47 12.45 21.49
CA ARG A 44 0.37 13.32 21.96
C ARG A 44 -0.24 12.83 23.26
N ILE A 45 -0.42 11.51 23.41
CA ILE A 45 -0.91 10.91 24.66
C ILE A 45 0.12 11.12 25.77
N ALA A 46 1.41 10.86 25.52
CA ALA A 46 2.48 11.08 26.47
C ALA A 46 2.63 12.55 26.92
N ALA A 47 2.33 13.49 26.03
CA ALA A 47 2.34 14.93 26.33
C ALA A 47 1.04 15.43 27.00
N GLY A 48 0.08 14.58 27.31
CA GLY A 48 -1.20 14.96 27.91
C GLY A 48 -2.13 15.76 26.98
N MET A 49 -1.91 15.70 25.68
CA MET A 49 -2.72 16.40 24.67
C MET A 49 -3.98 15.62 24.26
N ALA A 50 -4.04 14.35 24.59
CA ALA A 50 -5.18 13.47 24.38
C ALA A 50 -5.05 12.24 25.28
N ASP A 51 -6.18 11.63 25.61
CA ASP A 51 -6.24 10.40 26.42
C ASP A 51 -6.33 9.14 25.56
N CYS A 52 -6.93 9.27 24.36
CA CYS A 52 -7.09 8.16 23.44
C CYS A 52 -7.03 8.68 22.00
N ILE A 53 -6.30 7.98 21.15
CA ILE A 53 -6.19 8.29 19.70
C ILE A 53 -6.29 7.00 18.89
N ILE A 54 -7.10 7.02 17.83
CA ILE A 54 -7.14 5.96 16.84
C ILE A 54 -6.12 6.32 15.74
N ALA A 55 -5.16 5.43 15.50
CA ALA A 55 -4.21 5.54 14.40
C ALA A 55 -4.46 4.43 13.38
N GLY A 56 -4.46 4.77 12.10
CA GLY A 56 -4.71 3.82 11.02
C GLY A 56 -4.16 4.31 9.70
N GLY A 57 -4.39 3.56 8.64
CA GLY A 57 -3.98 3.90 7.29
C GLY A 57 -5.00 3.46 6.26
N THR A 58 -5.07 4.20 5.16
CA THR A 58 -5.85 3.86 3.98
C THR A 58 -5.11 4.34 2.74
N GLU A 59 -5.17 3.57 1.66
CA GLU A 59 -4.52 3.91 0.41
C GLU A 59 -5.29 3.32 -0.78
N SER A 60 -5.29 4.01 -1.91
CA SER A 60 -5.90 3.59 -3.15
C SER A 60 -4.95 3.82 -4.32
N MET A 61 -3.94 2.96 -4.45
CA MET A 61 -2.93 3.07 -5.51
C MET A 61 -3.48 2.77 -6.91
N SER A 62 -4.63 2.11 -7.00
CA SER A 62 -5.32 1.90 -8.28
C SER A 62 -5.97 3.18 -8.82
N MET A 63 -6.35 4.10 -7.95
CA MET A 63 -7.01 5.36 -8.30
C MET A 63 -6.04 6.54 -8.26
N VAL A 64 -5.06 6.51 -7.37
CA VAL A 64 -4.10 7.62 -7.18
C VAL A 64 -2.71 7.17 -7.63
N PRO A 65 -2.13 7.82 -8.65
CA PRO A 65 -0.77 7.51 -9.09
C PRO A 65 0.25 7.67 -7.95
N MET A 66 1.25 6.79 -7.88
CA MET A 66 2.27 6.80 -6.82
C MET A 66 3.00 8.14 -6.69
N LEU A 67 3.21 8.85 -7.80
CA LEU A 67 3.86 10.16 -7.84
C LEU A 67 2.85 11.33 -7.73
N GLY A 68 1.59 11.05 -7.44
CA GLY A 68 0.51 12.03 -7.44
C GLY A 68 0.04 12.41 -8.84
N TRP A 69 -0.98 13.24 -8.93
CA TRP A 69 -1.58 13.69 -10.19
C TRP A 69 -0.72 14.67 -10.98
N LYS A 70 0.14 15.40 -10.29
CA LYS A 70 1.05 16.37 -10.88
C LYS A 70 2.42 16.25 -10.23
N THR A 71 3.38 15.76 -11.00
CA THR A 71 4.78 15.69 -10.58
C THR A 71 5.46 17.01 -10.88
N ALA A 72 6.02 17.66 -9.84
CA ALA A 72 6.80 18.87 -9.96
C ALA A 72 8.01 18.79 -9.02
N LEU A 73 9.12 18.32 -9.53
CA LEU A 73 10.35 18.16 -8.75
C LEU A 73 10.97 19.53 -8.44
N ASN A 74 11.60 19.65 -7.28
CA ASN A 74 12.41 20.82 -6.97
C ASN A 74 13.64 20.84 -7.91
N TYR A 75 13.78 21.91 -8.70
CA TYR A 75 14.84 22.00 -9.71
C TYR A 75 16.25 21.90 -9.11
N ASN A 76 16.52 22.58 -8.02
CA ASN A 76 17.84 22.58 -7.40
C ASN A 76 18.24 21.18 -6.89
N ILE A 77 17.28 20.45 -6.30
CA ILE A 77 17.52 19.07 -5.85
C ILE A 77 17.69 18.15 -7.06
N ALA A 78 16.79 18.24 -8.03
CA ALA A 78 16.83 17.38 -9.21
C ALA A 78 18.11 17.55 -10.04
N SER A 79 18.64 18.78 -10.13
CA SER A 79 19.86 19.07 -10.86
C SER A 79 21.14 18.72 -10.13
N GLN A 80 21.16 18.82 -8.79
CA GLN A 80 22.38 18.60 -7.99
C GLN A 80 22.45 17.19 -7.40
N ASN A 81 21.31 16.63 -7.03
CA ASN A 81 21.20 15.33 -6.35
C ASN A 81 20.00 14.53 -6.90
N PRO A 82 20.02 14.11 -8.19
CA PRO A 82 18.89 13.42 -8.82
C PRO A 82 18.55 12.10 -8.14
N ASP A 83 19.51 11.48 -7.45
CA ASP A 83 19.33 10.21 -6.75
C ASP A 83 18.28 10.28 -5.62
N TYR A 84 17.99 11.47 -5.08
CA TYR A 84 16.92 11.66 -4.10
C TYR A 84 15.53 11.42 -4.68
N TYR A 85 15.39 11.42 -6.00
CA TYR A 85 14.16 11.13 -6.71
C TYR A 85 14.14 9.74 -7.38
N THR A 86 15.11 8.89 -7.03
CA THR A 86 15.20 7.52 -7.56
C THR A 86 13.97 6.71 -7.12
N SER A 87 13.35 6.01 -8.06
CA SER A 87 12.22 5.12 -7.77
C SER A 87 12.62 3.94 -6.90
N MET A 88 11.67 3.35 -6.17
CA MET A 88 11.94 2.19 -5.32
C MET A 88 12.43 0.98 -6.11
N GLY A 89 11.99 0.78 -7.35
CA GLY A 89 12.50 -0.28 -8.20
C GLY A 89 13.98 -0.11 -8.55
N LEU A 90 14.39 1.10 -8.95
CA LEU A 90 15.81 1.41 -9.19
C LEU A 90 16.63 1.35 -7.89
N THR A 91 16.07 1.76 -6.76
CA THR A 91 16.71 1.60 -5.45
C THR A 91 16.94 0.12 -5.12
N ALA A 92 15.99 -0.76 -5.43
CA ALA A 92 16.16 -2.20 -5.26
C ALA A 92 17.29 -2.75 -6.15
N GLU A 93 17.41 -2.29 -7.39
CA GLU A 93 18.50 -2.67 -8.28
C GLU A 93 19.87 -2.25 -7.72
N GLU A 94 19.99 -1.03 -7.18
CA GLU A 94 21.23 -0.57 -6.53
C GLU A 94 21.54 -1.37 -5.26
N VAL A 95 20.55 -1.79 -4.48
CA VAL A 95 20.72 -2.68 -3.33
C VAL A 95 21.22 -4.05 -3.80
N ALA A 96 20.59 -4.63 -4.82
CA ALA A 96 20.99 -5.92 -5.36
C ALA A 96 22.44 -5.89 -5.85
N LYS A 97 22.83 -4.84 -6.58
CA LYS A 97 24.19 -4.62 -7.06
C LYS A 97 25.18 -4.45 -5.89
N LYS A 98 24.88 -3.57 -4.95
CA LYS A 98 25.75 -3.27 -3.80
C LYS A 98 26.04 -4.49 -2.93
N TYR A 99 25.05 -5.36 -2.73
CA TYR A 99 25.15 -6.53 -1.87
C TYR A 99 25.33 -7.85 -2.63
N ASN A 100 25.49 -7.80 -3.96
CA ASN A 100 25.63 -8.96 -4.83
C ASN A 100 24.47 -9.97 -4.63
N ILE A 101 23.24 -9.48 -4.65
CA ILE A 101 22.05 -10.31 -4.53
C ILE A 101 21.66 -10.76 -5.94
N SER A 102 21.78 -12.07 -6.21
CA SER A 102 21.45 -12.61 -7.53
C SER A 102 19.93 -12.64 -7.76
N ARG A 103 19.52 -12.74 -9.05
CA ARG A 103 18.14 -12.89 -9.45
C ARG A 103 17.47 -14.10 -8.81
N GLU A 104 18.17 -15.23 -8.73
CA GLU A 104 17.67 -16.45 -8.12
C GLU A 104 17.35 -16.27 -6.63
N LYS A 105 18.18 -15.51 -5.91
CA LYS A 105 17.92 -15.17 -4.50
C LYS A 105 16.71 -14.26 -4.34
N GLN A 106 16.51 -13.33 -5.26
CA GLN A 106 15.32 -12.46 -5.28
C GLN A 106 14.05 -13.27 -5.55
N ASP A 107 14.09 -14.15 -6.54
CA ASP A 107 12.99 -15.04 -6.90
C ASP A 107 12.64 -16.00 -5.75
N GLU A 108 13.65 -16.59 -5.10
CA GLU A 108 13.45 -17.45 -3.93
C GLU A 108 12.80 -16.68 -2.77
N PHE A 109 13.28 -15.47 -2.49
CA PHE A 109 12.69 -14.62 -1.47
C PHE A 109 11.22 -14.29 -1.76
N ALA A 110 10.92 -13.94 -3.01
CA ALA A 110 9.56 -13.63 -3.45
C ALA A 110 8.65 -14.87 -3.34
N TYR A 111 9.12 -16.04 -3.78
CA TYR A 111 8.41 -17.31 -3.64
C TYR A 111 8.08 -17.62 -2.19
N GLN A 112 9.08 -17.58 -1.30
CA GLN A 112 8.89 -17.84 0.13
C GLN A 112 7.92 -16.82 0.77
N SER A 113 7.94 -15.57 0.35
CA SER A 113 7.00 -14.54 0.83
C SER A 113 5.56 -14.90 0.48
N HIS A 114 5.28 -15.31 -0.77
CA HIS A 114 3.95 -15.76 -1.18
C HIS A 114 3.50 -16.99 -0.39
N MET A 115 4.36 -18.00 -0.25
CA MET A 115 4.01 -19.24 0.46
C MET A 115 3.71 -18.99 1.94
N LYS A 116 4.53 -18.18 2.63
CA LYS A 116 4.28 -17.81 4.03
C LYS A 116 2.95 -17.08 4.21
N ALA A 117 2.61 -16.18 3.31
CA ALA A 117 1.34 -15.45 3.37
C ALA A 117 0.14 -16.39 3.15
N LEU A 118 0.21 -17.27 2.15
CA LEU A 118 -0.83 -18.26 1.86
C LEU A 118 -1.03 -19.25 3.01
N ASP A 119 0.05 -19.73 3.61
CA ASP A 119 0.00 -20.60 4.79
C ASP A 119 -0.65 -19.89 5.98
N ALA A 120 -0.33 -18.61 6.20
CA ALA A 120 -0.92 -17.82 7.25
C ALA A 120 -2.42 -17.59 7.04
N ILE A 121 -2.85 -17.30 5.80
CA ILE A 121 -4.25 -17.16 5.42
C ILE A 121 -4.99 -18.49 5.63
N SER A 122 -4.46 -19.60 5.11
CA SER A 122 -5.07 -20.92 5.22
C SER A 122 -5.19 -21.40 6.68
N ALA A 123 -4.24 -21.03 7.52
CA ALA A 123 -4.26 -21.28 8.95
C ALA A 123 -5.17 -20.31 9.74
N GLY A 124 -5.85 -19.38 9.07
CA GLY A 124 -6.77 -18.43 9.68
C GLY A 124 -6.12 -17.39 10.60
N LYS A 125 -4.81 -17.12 10.46
CA LYS A 125 -4.07 -16.23 11.37
C LYS A 125 -4.57 -14.78 11.35
N PHE A 126 -5.20 -14.35 10.27
CA PHE A 126 -5.73 -12.98 10.11
C PHE A 126 -7.24 -12.87 10.37
N LYS A 127 -7.92 -14.00 10.64
CA LYS A 127 -9.37 -14.05 10.71
C LYS A 127 -9.98 -13.12 11.77
N ASP A 128 -9.31 -12.95 12.89
CA ASP A 128 -9.76 -12.10 13.98
C ASP A 128 -9.50 -10.61 13.74
N GLU A 129 -8.68 -10.28 12.73
CA GLU A 129 -8.30 -8.91 12.36
C GLU A 129 -9.12 -8.37 11.18
N ILE A 130 -9.69 -9.27 10.37
CA ILE A 130 -10.41 -8.90 9.14
C ILE A 130 -11.87 -8.60 9.47
N VAL A 131 -12.33 -7.43 9.03
CA VAL A 131 -13.74 -7.07 9.00
C VAL A 131 -14.26 -7.27 7.58
N PRO A 132 -15.22 -8.20 7.35
CA PRO A 132 -15.78 -8.41 6.01
C PRO A 132 -16.48 -7.15 5.49
N VAL A 133 -16.25 -6.82 4.21
CA VAL A 133 -16.83 -5.64 3.55
C VAL A 133 -17.72 -6.08 2.40
N GLU A 134 -19.00 -5.70 2.46
CA GLU A 134 -19.93 -5.88 1.32
C GLU A 134 -19.61 -4.87 0.22
N VAL A 135 -19.38 -5.35 -0.98
CA VAL A 135 -19.07 -4.55 -2.16
C VAL A 135 -20.16 -4.73 -3.21
N GLU A 136 -20.59 -3.62 -3.82
CA GLU A 136 -21.41 -3.62 -5.02
C GLU A 136 -20.56 -3.08 -6.19
N GLU A 137 -20.21 -3.96 -7.10
CA GLU A 137 -19.48 -3.61 -8.31
C GLU A 137 -20.46 -3.38 -9.46
N VAL A 138 -20.36 -2.21 -10.07
CA VAL A 138 -21.18 -1.85 -11.24
C VAL A 138 -20.26 -1.86 -12.47
N PHE A 139 -20.65 -2.64 -13.48
CA PHE A 139 -19.89 -2.79 -14.72
C PHE A 139 -20.80 -2.82 -15.94
N LEU A 140 -20.21 -2.68 -17.11
CA LEU A 140 -20.90 -2.88 -18.39
C LEU A 140 -20.61 -4.30 -18.88
N ASP A 141 -21.65 -5.04 -19.24
CA ASP A 141 -21.48 -6.34 -19.89
C ASP A 141 -21.04 -6.20 -21.35
N GLU A 142 -20.81 -7.32 -22.04
CA GLU A 142 -20.34 -7.35 -23.42
C GLU A 142 -21.31 -6.66 -24.41
N SER A 143 -22.58 -6.51 -24.04
CA SER A 143 -23.58 -5.78 -24.81
C SER A 143 -23.66 -4.29 -24.51
N GLY A 144 -22.83 -3.81 -23.57
CA GLY A 144 -22.82 -2.42 -23.08
C GLY A 144 -23.95 -2.11 -22.09
N LYS A 145 -24.64 -3.11 -21.57
CA LYS A 145 -25.70 -2.93 -20.58
C LYS A 145 -25.12 -2.90 -19.17
N ARG A 146 -25.58 -1.94 -18.36
CA ARG A 146 -25.18 -1.82 -16.96
C ARG A 146 -25.65 -3.02 -16.16
N GLN A 147 -24.71 -3.66 -15.47
CA GLN A 147 -24.91 -4.76 -14.54
C GLN A 147 -24.38 -4.37 -13.15
N ALA A 148 -24.84 -5.06 -12.12
CA ALA A 148 -24.30 -4.95 -10.77
C ALA A 148 -24.15 -6.34 -10.17
N ARG A 149 -23.03 -6.58 -9.48
CA ARG A 149 -22.83 -7.77 -8.64
C ARG A 149 -22.46 -7.38 -7.22
N LYS A 150 -22.98 -8.14 -6.28
CA LYS A 150 -22.64 -7.97 -4.86
C LYS A 150 -21.80 -9.15 -4.41
N TYR A 151 -20.77 -8.85 -3.62
CA TYR A 151 -19.92 -9.86 -3.02
C TYR A 151 -19.28 -9.32 -1.74
N THR A 152 -18.78 -10.21 -0.90
CA THR A 152 -18.07 -9.87 0.32
C THR A 152 -16.58 -9.96 0.10
N VAL A 153 -15.83 -8.94 0.51
CA VAL A 153 -14.36 -8.97 0.57
C VAL A 153 -13.97 -9.25 2.02
N ASP A 154 -13.36 -10.40 2.26
CA ASP A 154 -12.95 -10.90 3.57
C ASP A 154 -11.55 -11.55 3.57
N THR A 155 -10.84 -11.46 2.45
CA THR A 155 -9.53 -12.09 2.28
C THR A 155 -8.64 -11.18 1.43
N ASP A 156 -7.36 -11.07 1.79
CA ASP A 156 -6.37 -10.34 1.01
C ASP A 156 -6.06 -11.02 -0.32
N GLU A 157 -6.08 -10.27 -1.41
CA GLU A 157 -5.89 -10.76 -2.78
C GLU A 157 -4.42 -10.79 -3.24
N GLY A 158 -3.49 -10.17 -2.47
CA GLY A 158 -2.11 -10.00 -2.88
C GLY A 158 -1.30 -11.30 -3.04
N PRO A 159 -1.40 -12.28 -2.12
CA PRO A 159 -0.66 -13.53 -2.23
C PRO A 159 -1.17 -14.40 -3.39
N ARG A 160 -0.23 -14.93 -4.20
CA ARG A 160 -0.55 -15.71 -5.40
C ARG A 160 -0.23 -17.19 -5.21
N SER A 161 -1.25 -18.04 -5.26
CA SER A 161 -1.13 -19.50 -5.12
C SER A 161 -0.48 -20.17 -6.33
N ASP A 162 -0.48 -19.52 -7.49
CA ASP A 162 0.14 -20.00 -8.74
C ASP A 162 1.62 -19.62 -8.88
N THR A 163 2.22 -18.99 -7.86
CA THR A 163 3.64 -18.62 -7.87
C THR A 163 4.51 -19.85 -7.74
N THR A 164 5.46 -20.03 -8.67
CA THR A 164 6.50 -21.06 -8.62
C THR A 164 7.86 -20.47 -8.97
N PRO A 165 8.98 -21.06 -8.54
CA PRO A 165 10.32 -20.61 -8.94
C PRO A 165 10.48 -20.53 -10.46
N GLU A 166 9.94 -21.49 -11.22
CA GLU A 166 10.00 -21.55 -12.68
C GLU A 166 9.16 -20.44 -13.34
N ALA A 167 8.06 -20.04 -12.72
CA ALA A 167 7.25 -18.93 -13.20
C ALA A 167 7.97 -17.58 -12.97
N LEU A 168 8.56 -17.39 -11.79
CA LEU A 168 9.33 -16.19 -11.46
C LEU A 168 10.54 -16.03 -12.37
N ALA A 169 11.31 -17.10 -12.62
CA ALA A 169 12.48 -17.08 -13.49
C ALA A 169 12.18 -16.67 -14.95
N LYS A 170 10.92 -16.80 -15.40
CA LYS A 170 10.48 -16.36 -16.75
C LYS A 170 10.14 -14.87 -16.81
N LEU A 171 9.99 -14.20 -15.69
CA LEU A 171 9.67 -12.77 -15.65
C LEU A 171 10.89 -11.96 -16.13
N LYS A 172 10.60 -10.98 -17.00
CA LYS A 172 11.65 -10.07 -17.49
C LYS A 172 11.96 -9.01 -16.43
N PRO A 173 13.21 -8.57 -16.32
CA PRO A 173 13.57 -7.40 -15.54
C PRO A 173 12.73 -6.16 -15.95
N VAL A 174 12.32 -5.37 -14.98
CA VAL A 174 11.43 -4.22 -15.20
C VAL A 174 12.16 -2.88 -15.09
N PHE A 175 13.15 -2.79 -14.20
CA PHE A 175 13.79 -1.52 -13.85
C PHE A 175 15.19 -1.34 -14.45
N ALA A 176 15.96 -2.40 -14.58
CA ALA A 176 17.29 -2.36 -15.17
C ALA A 176 17.48 -3.49 -16.18
N GLN A 177 18.31 -3.25 -17.20
CA GLN A 177 18.69 -4.29 -18.15
C GLN A 177 19.57 -5.32 -17.45
N GLY A 178 19.11 -6.58 -17.41
CA GLY A 178 19.81 -7.66 -16.74
C GLY A 178 19.67 -7.66 -15.21
N GLY A 179 18.67 -6.92 -14.68
CA GLY A 179 18.34 -6.87 -13.26
C GLY A 179 17.57 -8.10 -12.78
#